data_137b9896baec745a84a44138a4f9200a
#
_entry.id   137b9896baec745a84a44138a4f9200a
#
_cell.length_a   1.000
_cell.length_b   1.000
_cell.length_c   1.000
_cell.angle_alpha   90.00
_cell.angle_beta   90.00
_cell.angle_gamma   90.00
#
_symmetry.space_group_name_H-M   'P 1'
#
loop_
_entity.id
_entity.type
_entity.pdbx_description
1 polymer ?
#
loop_
_entity_poly.entity_id
_entity_poly.type
_entity_poly.pdbx_seq_one_letter_code
_entity_poly.pdbx_strand_id
1 'polypeptide(L)'
;MKVSDLHIKFKLSLALTIFVTTFLSAQLSRTHYIPPITTAANSNATPQNQYLHISTPSITPVNVEVNDLGNVISNYTVSNANPLEIYVGFGDNTSFVVPSSNIESEISNKGFIIQSEKPVYVSLRLVAGNQNQAGSLVSKGLSGLGN
;
A
#
# COMPACT_ATOMS: atom_id res chain seq x y z
N MET A 1 18.06 43.53 18.70
CA MET A 1 16.99 42.62 18.21
C MET A 1 15.85 42.82 19.19
N LYS A 2 14.68 43.30 18.73
CA LYS A 2 13.55 43.57 19.62
C LYS A 2 12.93 42.23 20.07
N VAL A 3 12.52 42.13 21.34
CA VAL A 3 11.89 40.92 21.92
C VAL A 3 10.66 40.48 21.10
N SER A 4 9.94 41.40 20.51
CA SER A 4 8.81 41.17 19.61
C SER A 4 9.17 40.29 18.39
N ASP A 5 10.36 40.49 17.80
CA ASP A 5 10.80 39.75 16.60
C ASP A 5 11.13 38.27 16.95
N LEU A 6 11.64 38.04 18.16
CA LEU A 6 11.94 36.71 18.64
C LEU A 6 10.64 35.90 18.84
N HIS A 7 9.62 36.51 19.43
CA HIS A 7 8.31 35.85 19.63
C HIS A 7 7.61 35.52 18.32
N ILE A 8 7.70 36.38 17.31
CA ILE A 8 7.09 36.13 15.98
C ILE A 8 7.81 34.95 15.30
N LYS A 9 9.16 34.94 15.31
CA LYS A 9 9.95 33.87 14.72
C LYS A 9 9.70 32.53 15.40
N PHE A 10 9.57 32.51 16.75
CA PHE A 10 9.26 31.30 17.50
C PHE A 10 7.87 30.75 17.15
N LYS A 11 6.83 31.62 17.10
CA LYS A 11 5.47 31.21 16.72
C LYS A 11 5.42 30.70 15.28
N LEU A 12 6.12 31.33 14.35
CA LEU A 12 6.18 30.90 12.96
C LEU A 12 6.89 29.56 12.81
N SER A 13 8.01 29.35 13.53
CA SER A 13 8.73 28.07 13.55
C SER A 13 7.85 26.94 14.13
N LEU A 14 7.17 27.20 15.24
CA LEU A 14 6.26 26.23 15.86
C LEU A 14 5.10 25.86 14.93
N ALA A 15 4.49 26.86 14.27
CA ALA A 15 3.41 26.62 13.31
C ALA A 15 3.90 25.81 12.10
N LEU A 16 5.10 26.09 11.59
CA LEU A 16 5.70 25.35 10.49
C LEU A 16 5.99 23.90 10.88
N THR A 17 6.50 23.67 12.10
CA THR A 17 6.78 22.32 12.61
C THR A 17 5.49 21.49 12.73
N ILE A 18 4.41 22.08 13.27
CA ILE A 18 3.11 21.43 13.37
C ILE A 18 2.56 21.11 11.98
N PHE A 19 2.69 22.02 11.03
CA PHE A 19 2.21 21.84 9.66
C PHE A 19 2.95 20.69 8.94
N VAL A 20 4.26 20.59 9.09
CA VAL A 20 5.07 19.53 8.47
C VAL A 20 4.73 18.14 9.03
N THR A 21 4.43 18.01 10.32
CA THR A 21 4.13 16.71 10.94
C THR A 21 2.81 16.10 10.46
N THR A 22 1.87 16.90 9.98
CA THR A 22 0.56 16.40 9.48
C THR A 22 0.66 15.68 8.13
N PHE A 23 1.71 15.90 7.35
CA PHE A 23 1.88 15.26 6.03
C PHE A 23 2.53 13.87 6.09
N LEU A 24 3.07 13.44 7.22
CA LEU A 24 3.81 12.17 7.33
C LEU A 24 2.91 10.93 7.48
N SER A 25 1.59 11.09 7.59
CA SER A 25 0.65 9.99 7.84
C SER A 25 0.03 9.38 6.59
N ALA A 26 0.40 9.82 5.38
CA ALA A 26 -0.30 9.49 4.13
C ALA A 26 -0.19 8.02 3.69
N GLN A 27 0.63 7.21 4.34
CA GLN A 27 0.81 5.79 4.01
C GLN A 27 0.21 4.84 5.06
N LEU A 28 -0.10 5.35 6.25
CA LEU A 28 -0.72 4.60 7.34
C LEU A 28 -2.22 4.79 7.27
N SER A 29 -2.96 3.70 7.04
CA SER A 29 -4.42 3.71 7.01
C SER A 29 -4.99 2.43 7.61
N ARG A 30 -6.26 2.48 8.01
CA ARG A 30 -7.02 1.30 8.43
C ARG A 30 -7.68 0.60 7.24
N THR A 31 -7.79 1.28 6.11
CA THR A 31 -8.39 0.73 4.91
C THR A 31 -7.50 1.05 3.72
N HIS A 32 -7.19 0.02 2.93
CA HIS A 32 -6.43 0.13 1.70
C HIS A 32 -7.20 -0.53 0.57
N TYR A 33 -7.23 0.13 -0.58
CA TYR A 33 -7.75 -0.39 -1.83
C TYR A 33 -6.58 -0.57 -2.80
N ILE A 34 -6.41 -1.77 -3.31
CA ILE A 34 -5.34 -2.11 -4.23
C ILE A 34 -5.98 -2.63 -5.50
N PRO A 35 -6.10 -1.79 -6.53
CA PRO A 35 -6.62 -2.23 -7.82
C PRO A 35 -5.62 -3.19 -8.48
N PRO A 36 -6.07 -4.06 -9.37
CA PRO A 36 -5.18 -4.85 -10.19
C PRO A 36 -4.40 -3.94 -11.14
N ILE A 37 -3.22 -4.41 -11.54
CA ILE A 37 -2.43 -3.79 -12.60
C ILE A 37 -2.39 -4.69 -13.84
N THR A 38 -2.01 -4.11 -14.97
CA THR A 38 -1.77 -4.87 -16.19
C THR A 38 -0.31 -4.71 -16.64
N THR A 39 0.18 -5.67 -17.37
CA THR A 39 1.47 -5.57 -18.05
C THR A 39 1.34 -4.76 -19.33
N ALA A 40 2.40 -4.07 -19.73
CA ALA A 40 2.45 -3.43 -21.04
C ALA A 40 2.37 -4.50 -22.14
N ALA A 41 1.59 -4.21 -23.18
CA ALA A 41 1.58 -5.04 -24.38
C ALA A 41 3.00 -5.15 -24.96
N ASN A 42 3.40 -6.34 -25.35
CA ASN A 42 4.74 -6.64 -25.90
C ASN A 42 5.90 -6.43 -24.91
N SER A 43 5.64 -6.44 -23.60
CA SER A 43 6.71 -6.42 -22.61
C SER A 43 7.45 -7.76 -22.56
N ASN A 44 8.78 -7.70 -22.60
CA ASN A 44 9.64 -8.88 -22.37
C ASN A 44 9.76 -9.21 -20.88
N ALA A 45 9.27 -8.34 -19.99
CA ALA A 45 9.30 -8.55 -18.56
C ALA A 45 8.00 -9.26 -18.10
N THR A 46 7.96 -10.57 -18.29
CA THR A 46 6.84 -11.38 -17.83
C THR A 46 6.74 -11.31 -16.30
N PRO A 47 5.56 -11.00 -15.73
CA PRO A 47 5.32 -11.06 -14.30
C PRO A 47 5.64 -12.43 -13.72
N GLN A 48 6.25 -12.44 -12.57
CA GLN A 48 6.62 -13.67 -11.85
C GLN A 48 6.01 -13.64 -10.45
N ASN A 49 6.80 -13.84 -9.40
CA ASN A 49 6.33 -13.87 -8.03
C ASN A 49 5.77 -12.52 -7.58
N GLN A 50 4.64 -12.56 -6.89
CA GLN A 50 3.93 -11.40 -6.39
C GLN A 50 3.66 -11.58 -4.90
N TYR A 51 3.91 -10.53 -4.12
CA TYR A 51 3.81 -10.56 -2.67
C TYR A 51 3.08 -9.33 -2.17
N LEU A 52 2.16 -9.54 -1.24
CA LEU A 52 1.52 -8.48 -0.46
C LEU A 52 2.19 -8.42 0.91
N HIS A 53 2.72 -7.26 1.26
CA HIS A 53 3.34 -7.03 2.56
C HIS A 53 2.48 -6.09 3.39
N ILE A 54 2.22 -6.47 4.64
CA ILE A 54 1.46 -5.66 5.60
C ILE A 54 2.30 -5.52 6.87
N SER A 55 2.48 -4.29 7.33
CA SER A 55 3.23 -3.99 8.54
C SER A 55 2.57 -2.88 9.35
N THR A 56 2.91 -2.79 10.63
CA THR A 56 2.36 -1.77 11.54
C THR A 56 3.43 -1.31 12.53
N PRO A 57 3.44 -0.04 12.96
CA PRO A 57 4.27 0.41 14.06
C PRO A 57 3.76 -0.06 15.44
N SER A 58 2.57 -0.67 15.51
CA SER A 58 1.97 -1.13 16.77
C SER A 58 2.79 -2.26 17.40
N ILE A 59 3.17 -2.10 18.64
CA ILE A 59 3.83 -3.15 19.45
C ILE A 59 2.85 -4.25 19.87
N THR A 60 1.55 -3.92 19.97
CA THR A 60 0.49 -4.90 20.25
C THR A 60 -0.05 -5.47 18.95
N PRO A 61 -0.51 -6.74 18.96
CA PRO A 61 -1.14 -7.36 17.80
C PRO A 61 -2.30 -6.52 17.25
N VAL A 62 -2.42 -6.50 15.92
CA VAL A 62 -3.45 -5.80 15.16
C VAL A 62 -4.11 -6.81 14.23
N ASN A 63 -5.42 -6.96 14.32
CA ASN A 63 -6.16 -7.79 13.39
C ASN A 63 -6.31 -7.09 12.04
N VAL A 64 -6.09 -7.86 10.98
CA VAL A 64 -6.15 -7.40 9.59
C VAL A 64 -6.98 -8.39 8.78
N GLU A 65 -8.00 -7.89 8.13
CA GLU A 65 -8.78 -8.62 7.14
C GLU A 65 -8.24 -8.29 5.75
N VAL A 66 -7.94 -9.31 4.97
CA VAL A 66 -7.54 -9.22 3.56
C VAL A 66 -8.62 -9.86 2.72
N ASN A 67 -9.36 -9.04 1.99
CA ASN A 67 -10.35 -9.47 1.02
C ASN A 67 -9.69 -9.49 -0.37
N ASP A 68 -9.41 -10.68 -0.86
CA ASP A 68 -8.98 -10.93 -2.23
C ASP A 68 -10.23 -11.01 -3.11
N LEU A 69 -10.49 -9.95 -3.86
CA LEU A 69 -11.68 -9.82 -4.69
C LEU A 69 -11.74 -10.94 -5.73
N GLY A 70 -12.73 -11.80 -5.62
CA GLY A 70 -12.92 -12.97 -6.49
C GLY A 70 -12.44 -14.30 -5.90
N ASN A 71 -11.81 -14.29 -4.72
CA ASN A 71 -11.40 -15.51 -4.03
C ASN A 71 -11.96 -15.57 -2.61
N VAL A 72 -11.16 -15.23 -1.60
CA VAL A 72 -11.51 -15.43 -0.19
C VAL A 72 -11.20 -14.22 0.67
N ILE A 73 -11.93 -14.11 1.78
CA ILE A 73 -11.59 -13.21 2.87
C ILE A 73 -10.75 -14.01 3.88
N SER A 74 -9.58 -13.47 4.20
CA SER A 74 -8.65 -14.09 5.16
C SER A 74 -8.34 -13.11 6.29
N ASN A 75 -8.23 -13.63 7.52
CA ASN A 75 -7.91 -12.85 8.71
C ASN A 75 -6.50 -13.18 9.18
N TYR A 76 -5.74 -12.14 9.49
CA TYR A 76 -4.36 -12.21 9.94
C TYR A 76 -4.14 -11.33 11.16
N THR A 77 -3.02 -11.54 11.83
CA THR A 77 -2.57 -10.68 12.93
C THR A 77 -1.16 -10.20 12.64
N VAL A 78 -0.93 -8.90 12.75
CA VAL A 78 0.38 -8.27 12.51
C VAL A 78 0.81 -7.44 13.73
N SER A 79 2.11 -7.30 13.91
CA SER A 79 2.70 -6.36 14.87
C SER A 79 4.01 -5.82 14.31
N ASN A 80 4.61 -4.86 15.02
CA ASN A 80 5.88 -4.30 14.57
C ASN A 80 7.01 -5.35 14.52
N ALA A 81 6.96 -6.36 15.37
CA ALA A 81 7.91 -7.47 15.40
C ALA A 81 7.58 -8.59 14.40
N ASN A 82 6.32 -8.68 13.97
CA ASN A 82 5.83 -9.73 13.10
C ASN A 82 5.00 -9.12 11.95
N PRO A 83 5.66 -8.59 10.91
CA PRO A 83 4.99 -8.18 9.69
C PRO A 83 4.47 -9.41 8.93
N LEU A 84 3.50 -9.20 8.05
CA LEU A 84 2.89 -10.24 7.24
C LEU A 84 3.39 -10.14 5.80
N GLU A 85 3.76 -11.28 5.23
CA GLU A 85 3.96 -11.46 3.80
C GLU A 85 2.99 -12.51 3.28
N ILE A 86 2.23 -12.17 2.26
CA ILE A 86 1.30 -13.08 1.57
C ILE A 86 1.80 -13.27 0.14
N TYR A 87 2.01 -14.51 -0.25
CA TYR A 87 2.26 -14.86 -1.64
C TYR A 87 0.95 -14.78 -2.42
N VAL A 88 0.88 -13.87 -3.40
CA VAL A 88 -0.32 -13.62 -4.21
C VAL A 88 -0.41 -14.55 -5.41
N GLY A 89 0.73 -14.88 -6.01
CA GLY A 89 0.75 -15.77 -7.17
C GLY A 89 1.93 -15.53 -8.10
N PHE A 90 1.86 -16.20 -9.25
CA PHE A 90 2.89 -16.16 -10.30
C PHE A 90 2.23 -15.91 -11.66
N GLY A 91 2.84 -15.08 -12.48
CA GLY A 91 2.41 -14.84 -13.86
C GLY A 91 1.50 -13.62 -14.01
N ASP A 92 0.86 -13.52 -15.14
CA ASP A 92 0.09 -12.36 -15.60
C ASP A 92 -1.41 -12.47 -15.35
N ASN A 93 -1.88 -13.54 -14.71
CA ASN A 93 -3.28 -13.74 -14.38
C ASN A 93 -3.44 -14.16 -12.91
N THR A 94 -3.30 -13.22 -12.01
CA THR A 94 -3.45 -13.40 -10.56
C THR A 94 -4.53 -12.46 -10.01
N SER A 95 -4.70 -12.41 -8.70
CA SER A 95 -5.55 -11.38 -8.06
C SER A 95 -4.98 -9.97 -8.22
N PHE A 96 -3.69 -9.83 -8.47
CA PHE A 96 -3.03 -8.53 -8.61
C PHE A 96 -2.71 -8.15 -10.05
N VAL A 97 -2.32 -9.09 -10.91
CA VAL A 97 -1.98 -8.82 -12.30
C VAL A 97 -3.05 -9.41 -13.22
N VAL A 98 -3.48 -8.61 -14.17
CA VAL A 98 -4.41 -9.02 -15.24
C VAL A 98 -3.71 -8.99 -16.58
N PRO A 99 -4.05 -9.93 -17.50
CA PRO A 99 -3.50 -9.93 -18.86
C PRO A 99 -3.80 -8.62 -19.58
N SER A 100 -2.88 -8.18 -20.42
CA SER A 100 -3.03 -6.94 -21.22
C SER A 100 -4.23 -6.98 -22.18
N SER A 101 -4.69 -8.16 -22.57
CA SER A 101 -5.92 -8.34 -23.34
C SER A 101 -7.19 -7.87 -22.63
N ASN A 102 -7.14 -7.67 -21.29
CA ASN A 102 -8.29 -7.28 -20.48
C ASN A 102 -8.31 -5.77 -20.16
N ILE A 103 -7.44 -4.96 -20.77
CA ILE A 103 -7.29 -3.52 -20.47
C ILE A 103 -8.62 -2.75 -20.66
N GLU A 104 -9.41 -3.11 -21.67
CA GLU A 104 -10.68 -2.43 -21.99
C GLU A 104 -11.91 -3.13 -21.38
N SER A 105 -11.69 -4.10 -20.48
CA SER A 105 -12.76 -4.86 -19.85
C SER A 105 -13.02 -4.35 -18.43
N GLU A 106 -14.30 -4.40 -18.02
CA GLU A 106 -14.65 -4.18 -16.61
C GLU A 106 -14.17 -5.37 -15.77
N ILE A 107 -13.39 -5.11 -14.74
CA ILE A 107 -12.82 -6.14 -13.86
C ILE A 107 -13.27 -5.87 -12.43
N SER A 108 -14.16 -6.71 -11.92
CA SER A 108 -14.75 -6.59 -10.58
C SER A 108 -14.21 -7.60 -9.57
N ASN A 109 -13.46 -8.62 -10.04
CA ASN A 109 -13.04 -9.77 -9.24
C ASN A 109 -11.51 -9.86 -9.09
N LYS A 110 -10.80 -8.76 -9.17
CA LYS A 110 -9.36 -8.66 -9.02
C LYS A 110 -8.99 -7.48 -8.15
N GLY A 111 -7.87 -7.61 -7.44
CA GLY A 111 -7.40 -6.61 -6.48
C GLY A 111 -7.68 -7.00 -5.04
N PHE A 112 -7.38 -6.10 -4.12
CA PHE A 112 -7.51 -6.35 -2.69
C PHE A 112 -8.17 -5.17 -1.98
N ILE A 113 -9.00 -5.50 -0.98
CA ILE A 113 -9.43 -4.57 0.06
C ILE A 113 -8.84 -5.07 1.37
N ILE A 114 -8.06 -4.23 2.04
CA ILE A 114 -7.45 -4.54 3.32
C ILE A 114 -8.05 -3.64 4.38
N GLN A 115 -8.57 -4.24 5.46
CA GLN A 115 -9.15 -3.54 6.61
C GLN A 115 -8.43 -3.96 7.89
N SER A 116 -8.19 -3.03 8.79
CA SER A 116 -7.46 -3.29 10.03
C SER A 116 -7.99 -2.49 11.22
N GLU A 117 -7.83 -3.01 12.43
CA GLU A 117 -8.25 -2.35 13.67
C GLU A 117 -7.43 -1.10 13.98
N LYS A 118 -6.14 -1.09 13.61
CA LYS A 118 -5.21 0.05 13.73
C LYS A 118 -4.54 0.31 12.39
N PRO A 119 -4.01 1.53 12.18
CA PRO A 119 -3.35 1.85 10.91
C PRO A 119 -2.19 0.89 10.60
N VAL A 120 -2.14 0.46 9.35
CA VAL A 120 -1.11 -0.42 8.78
C VAL A 120 -0.49 0.21 7.54
N TYR A 121 0.73 -0.21 7.21
CA TYR A 121 1.35 0.00 5.90
C TYR A 121 1.04 -1.20 5.03
N VAL A 122 0.71 -0.94 3.77
CA VAL A 122 0.48 -1.99 2.78
C VAL A 122 1.30 -1.70 1.53
N SER A 123 2.03 -2.70 1.08
CA SER A 123 2.76 -2.63 -0.19
C SER A 123 2.66 -3.95 -0.94
N LEU A 124 2.73 -3.85 -2.25
CA LEU A 124 2.82 -4.98 -3.16
C LEU A 124 4.19 -5.00 -3.82
N ARG A 125 4.78 -6.17 -3.92
CA ARG A 125 6.02 -6.41 -4.65
C ARG A 125 5.73 -7.35 -5.83
N LEU A 126 6.16 -6.94 -7.00
CA LEU A 126 6.12 -7.71 -8.23
C LEU A 126 7.55 -8.00 -8.67
N VAL A 127 7.86 -9.24 -8.94
CA VAL A 127 9.09 -9.68 -9.60
C VAL A 127 8.79 -10.00 -11.06
N ALA A 128 9.70 -9.72 -11.96
CA ALA A 128 9.55 -9.95 -13.39
C ALA A 128 10.92 -10.26 -14.06
N GLY A 129 10.89 -10.65 -15.33
CA GLY A 129 12.11 -10.79 -16.14
C GLY A 129 13.13 -11.79 -15.57
N ASN A 130 12.73 -13.02 -15.27
CA ASN A 130 13.57 -14.04 -14.65
C ASN A 130 14.17 -13.62 -13.31
N GLN A 131 13.37 -12.92 -12.50
CA GLN A 131 13.71 -12.38 -11.17
C GLN A 131 14.79 -11.26 -11.20
N ASN A 132 15.15 -10.77 -12.36
CA ASN A 132 16.14 -9.70 -12.50
C ASN A 132 15.53 -8.29 -12.37
N GLN A 133 14.21 -8.18 -12.39
CA GLN A 133 13.48 -6.93 -12.25
C GLN A 133 12.48 -7.04 -11.09
N ALA A 134 12.31 -5.98 -10.34
CA ALA A 134 11.32 -5.91 -9.29
C ALA A 134 10.73 -4.51 -9.21
N GLY A 135 9.44 -4.44 -8.96
CA GLY A 135 8.70 -3.22 -8.67
C GLY A 135 7.97 -3.34 -7.34
N SER A 136 7.77 -2.21 -6.68
CA SER A 136 6.95 -2.13 -5.49
C SER A 136 5.93 -1.01 -5.63
N LEU A 137 4.69 -1.29 -5.25
CA LEU A 137 3.62 -0.32 -5.12
C LEU A 137 3.29 -0.17 -3.63
N VAL A 138 3.27 1.07 -3.15
CA VAL A 138 2.86 1.37 -1.78
C VAL A 138 1.47 1.97 -1.81
N SER A 139 0.55 1.36 -1.07
CA SER A 139 -0.80 1.88 -0.93
C SER A 139 -0.81 3.08 0.01
N LYS A 140 -1.43 4.18 -0.42
CA LYS A 140 -1.62 5.39 0.39
C LYS A 140 -2.89 5.35 1.26
N GLY A 141 -3.59 4.22 1.27
CA GLY A 141 -4.86 4.08 1.94
C GLY A 141 -5.93 5.01 1.38
N LEU A 142 -6.90 5.37 2.20
CA LEU A 142 -7.99 6.29 1.80
C LEU A 142 -7.48 7.66 1.35
N SER A 143 -6.39 8.16 1.92
CA SER A 143 -5.81 9.45 1.53
C SER A 143 -5.28 9.48 0.10
N GLY A 144 -5.03 8.31 -0.51
CA GLY A 144 -4.59 8.19 -1.90
C GLY A 144 -5.72 8.27 -2.94
N LEU A 145 -6.97 8.19 -2.50
CA LEU A 145 -8.13 8.21 -3.40
C LEU A 145 -8.60 9.63 -3.77
N GLY A 146 -8.00 10.65 -3.17
CA GLY A 146 -8.45 12.03 -3.29
C GLY A 146 -9.77 12.28 -2.51
N ASN A 147 -9.92 13.47 -1.98
CA ASN A 147 -11.21 13.97 -1.48
C ASN A 147 -11.84 14.81 -2.57
#